data_105baa4de2c9ea5f96a0dc3a3d34321e
#
_entry.id   105baa4de2c9ea5f96a0dc3a3d34321e
#
_cell.length_a   1.000
_cell.length_b   1.000
_cell.length_c   1.000
_cell.angle_alpha   90.00
_cell.angle_beta   90.00
_cell.angle_gamma   90.00
#
_symmetry.space_group_name_H-M   'P 1'
#
loop_
_entity.id
_entity.type
_entity.pdbx_description
1 polymer ?
#
loop_
_entity_poly.entity_id
_entity_poly.type
_entity_poly.pdbx_seq_one_letter_code
_entity_poly.pdbx_strand_id
1 'polypeptide(L)'
;MTSLHYDLSGPATAPPLILGPSVGTSLAVWEPQLSALARTHRVLRWDLPGHGGSPAALLPSDGSATIDQLAALVLRLADDQGWERFAYAGISLGGAVGLYLAAHHPDRVGRLSVICSSARFGEPSSWRERARLVREEGTEAMVASRSGVWFSRETAATPRGRALLADLRATDRAGYAACCDVLADYDMRAALPSVTAATLVVAGREDPATPPAHAREIADAVPGASLLEIAGAGHLAGVERPEAVTSALLSHLADAARPNLAHAAQPDPAHAAHAAQPDLTDAPQPDPAHAAHAAQPDLTDAPRPNPAHAAQPDLADAPRPNPAHAPQPGDDVSRHAAGMAVRRAVLGDAHVDRAVARTTPFTARFQDFITHYAWGEIWTGDGLDRRTRSCITLTALIAHGHDAELAMHVRAALTNGLTREEIGEVLLQSAIYCGVPAANSAFATAQRVFDEIDAEGPAAAPPRTDAEHPTHTPPQANPQHPTDAPGEVDTASHSDTDK
;
A
#
# COMPACT_ATOMS: atom_id res chain seq x y z
N MET A 1 -31.08 21.49 -19.91
CA MET A 1 -29.73 21.27 -20.47
C MET A 1 -29.34 19.85 -20.13
N THR A 2 -28.82 19.10 -21.07
CA THR A 2 -28.37 17.71 -20.83
C THR A 2 -27.08 17.77 -19.99
N SER A 3 -27.08 17.15 -18.82
CA SER A 3 -25.94 17.05 -17.89
C SER A 3 -25.47 15.60 -17.77
N LEU A 4 -24.26 15.40 -17.20
CA LEU A 4 -23.83 14.07 -16.80
C LEU A 4 -24.80 13.48 -15.78
N HIS A 5 -25.07 12.19 -15.86
CA HIS A 5 -25.74 11.44 -14.81
C HIS A 5 -24.81 11.28 -13.61
N TYR A 6 -25.34 11.48 -12.41
CA TYR A 6 -24.59 11.35 -11.18
C TYR A 6 -25.46 10.87 -10.02
N ASP A 7 -24.82 10.41 -8.98
CA ASP A 7 -25.43 10.02 -7.71
C ASP A 7 -24.73 10.69 -6.53
N LEU A 8 -25.49 11.10 -5.53
CA LEU A 8 -25.02 11.79 -4.33
C LEU A 8 -25.25 10.96 -3.08
N SER A 9 -24.20 10.75 -2.30
CA SER A 9 -24.25 10.00 -1.05
C SER A 9 -23.52 10.76 0.07
N GLY A 10 -23.86 10.44 1.33
CA GLY A 10 -23.27 11.06 2.51
C GLY A 10 -23.96 12.35 2.98
N PRO A 11 -23.57 12.89 4.15
CA PRO A 11 -24.19 14.07 4.74
C PRO A 11 -24.06 15.32 3.84
N ALA A 12 -25.11 16.10 3.72
CA ALA A 12 -25.13 17.28 2.86
C ALA A 12 -24.08 18.35 3.25
N THR A 13 -23.73 18.42 4.53
CA THR A 13 -22.77 19.38 5.09
C THR A 13 -21.33 18.84 5.16
N ALA A 14 -21.10 17.58 4.76
CA ALA A 14 -19.77 17.00 4.76
C ALA A 14 -18.92 17.57 3.59
N PRO A 15 -17.58 17.56 3.71
CA PRO A 15 -16.69 18.00 2.65
C PRO A 15 -16.98 17.33 1.30
N PRO A 16 -16.99 18.08 0.19
CA PRO A 16 -17.32 17.55 -1.12
C PRO A 16 -16.20 16.68 -1.71
N LEU A 17 -16.58 15.52 -2.26
CA LEU A 17 -15.71 14.58 -2.96
C LEU A 17 -16.35 14.13 -4.27
N ILE A 18 -15.64 14.30 -5.38
CA ILE A 18 -16.06 13.84 -6.71
C ILE A 18 -15.29 12.57 -7.08
N LEU A 19 -15.99 11.54 -7.57
CA LEU A 19 -15.42 10.27 -7.98
C LEU A 19 -15.60 10.03 -9.49
N GLY A 20 -14.49 9.97 -10.22
CA GLY A 20 -14.46 9.78 -11.67
C GLY A 20 -14.22 8.31 -12.08
N PRO A 21 -15.04 7.74 -13.00
CA PRO A 21 -14.97 6.34 -13.41
C PRO A 21 -13.90 6.10 -14.49
N SER A 22 -13.57 4.82 -14.73
CA SER A 22 -12.78 4.36 -15.87
C SER A 22 -13.61 4.27 -17.15
N VAL A 23 -12.99 4.42 -18.31
CA VAL A 23 -13.66 4.21 -19.59
C VAL A 23 -14.24 2.80 -19.69
N GLY A 24 -15.50 2.70 -20.09
CA GLY A 24 -16.24 1.45 -20.17
C GLY A 24 -16.93 1.01 -18.86
N THR A 25 -16.79 1.78 -17.77
CA THR A 25 -17.48 1.51 -16.50
C THR A 25 -18.49 2.61 -16.18
N SER A 26 -19.53 2.28 -15.41
CA SER A 26 -20.44 3.25 -14.81
C SER A 26 -19.91 3.73 -13.45
N LEU A 27 -20.65 4.65 -12.82
CA LEU A 27 -20.42 5.09 -11.43
C LEU A 27 -20.40 3.93 -10.42
N ALA A 28 -20.93 2.74 -10.79
CA ALA A 28 -20.90 1.53 -9.99
C ALA A 28 -19.49 0.97 -9.73
N VAL A 29 -18.48 1.37 -10.51
CA VAL A 29 -17.08 0.99 -10.26
C VAL A 29 -16.60 1.44 -8.87
N TRP A 30 -17.21 2.47 -8.30
CA TRP A 30 -16.92 3.04 -6.99
C TRP A 30 -17.73 2.43 -5.83
N GLU A 31 -18.60 1.47 -6.10
CA GLU A 31 -19.47 0.85 -5.08
C GLU A 31 -18.69 0.29 -3.89
N PRO A 32 -17.49 -0.34 -4.06
CA PRO A 32 -16.75 -0.87 -2.93
C PRO A 32 -16.27 0.20 -1.93
N GLN A 33 -16.03 1.43 -2.38
CA GLN A 33 -15.53 2.53 -1.56
C GLN A 33 -16.63 3.39 -0.97
N LEU A 34 -17.83 3.37 -1.59
CA LEU A 34 -18.89 4.34 -1.35
C LEU A 34 -19.31 4.43 0.11
N SER A 35 -19.63 3.29 0.73
CA SER A 35 -20.15 3.30 2.10
C SER A 35 -19.17 3.87 3.12
N ALA A 36 -17.87 3.67 2.90
CA ALA A 36 -16.82 4.17 3.77
C ALA A 36 -16.59 5.68 3.56
N LEU A 37 -16.49 6.12 2.30
CA LEU A 37 -16.28 7.52 1.96
C LEU A 37 -17.48 8.39 2.33
N ALA A 38 -18.70 7.90 2.12
CA ALA A 38 -19.93 8.62 2.42
C ALA A 38 -20.21 8.83 3.93
N ARG A 39 -19.43 8.19 4.82
CA ARG A 39 -19.50 8.49 6.27
C ARG A 39 -18.90 9.84 6.61
N THR A 40 -17.92 10.30 5.83
CA THR A 40 -17.12 11.51 6.14
C THR A 40 -17.18 12.58 5.06
N HIS A 41 -17.67 12.26 3.86
CA HIS A 41 -17.71 13.15 2.71
C HIS A 41 -19.11 13.19 2.08
N ARG A 42 -19.42 14.30 1.43
CA ARG A 42 -20.53 14.38 0.47
C ARG A 42 -19.99 13.91 -0.87
N VAL A 43 -20.28 12.66 -1.23
CA VAL A 43 -19.70 11.95 -2.37
C VAL A 43 -20.61 12.11 -3.58
N LEU A 44 -20.05 12.63 -4.68
CA LEU A 44 -20.66 12.66 -6.00
C LEU A 44 -19.93 11.67 -6.90
N ARG A 45 -20.64 10.66 -7.39
CA ARG A 45 -20.17 9.73 -8.43
C ARG A 45 -20.88 10.06 -9.73
N TRP A 46 -20.19 10.02 -10.84
CA TRP A 46 -20.76 10.39 -12.13
C TRP A 46 -20.43 9.37 -13.22
N ASP A 47 -21.23 9.36 -14.28
CA ASP A 47 -21.05 8.51 -15.46
C ASP A 47 -20.41 9.30 -16.61
N LEU A 48 -19.44 8.69 -17.31
CA LEU A 48 -18.87 9.23 -18.54
C LEU A 48 -19.96 9.39 -19.63
N PRO A 49 -19.81 10.31 -20.60
CA PRO A 49 -20.71 10.41 -21.73
C PRO A 49 -20.93 9.06 -22.44
N GLY A 50 -22.18 8.66 -22.62
CA GLY A 50 -22.56 7.37 -23.18
C GLY A 50 -22.43 6.17 -22.26
N HIS A 51 -22.01 6.36 -20.99
CA HIS A 51 -21.91 5.32 -19.98
C HIS A 51 -23.04 5.48 -18.95
N GLY A 52 -23.49 4.37 -18.39
CA GLY A 52 -24.54 4.39 -17.36
C GLY A 52 -25.75 5.21 -17.79
N GLY A 53 -26.07 6.26 -17.02
CA GLY A 53 -27.18 7.17 -17.30
C GLY A 53 -26.82 8.43 -18.10
N SER A 54 -25.55 8.64 -18.48
CA SER A 54 -25.10 9.86 -19.18
C SER A 54 -25.33 9.78 -20.69
N PRO A 55 -25.94 10.83 -21.31
CA PRO A 55 -26.11 10.87 -22.76
C PRO A 55 -24.77 10.93 -23.52
N ALA A 56 -24.63 10.17 -24.61
CA ALA A 56 -23.43 10.18 -25.45
C ALA A 56 -23.18 11.55 -26.11
N ALA A 57 -24.26 12.28 -26.45
CA ALA A 57 -24.19 13.60 -27.11
C ALA A 57 -23.56 14.72 -26.26
N LEU A 58 -23.10 14.42 -25.02
CA LEU A 58 -22.37 15.38 -24.18
C LEU A 58 -20.94 15.65 -24.68
N LEU A 59 -20.38 14.75 -25.50
CA LEU A 59 -19.11 14.95 -26.22
C LEU A 59 -19.33 14.85 -27.72
N PRO A 60 -18.47 15.51 -28.54
CA PRO A 60 -18.48 15.32 -29.98
C PRO A 60 -18.21 13.85 -30.35
N SER A 61 -18.89 13.34 -31.40
CA SER A 61 -18.74 11.97 -31.89
C SER A 61 -17.85 11.87 -33.14
N ASP A 62 -17.37 13.01 -33.65
CA ASP A 62 -16.62 13.18 -34.90
C ASP A 62 -15.09 13.01 -34.78
N GLY A 63 -14.60 12.64 -33.58
CA GLY A 63 -13.18 12.49 -33.30
C GLY A 63 -12.51 13.71 -32.67
N SER A 64 -13.28 14.79 -32.39
CA SER A 64 -12.75 16.03 -31.82
C SER A 64 -12.96 16.16 -30.31
N ALA A 65 -13.37 15.10 -29.61
CA ALA A 65 -13.57 15.13 -28.16
C ALA A 65 -12.24 15.31 -27.43
N THR A 66 -12.23 16.24 -26.43
CA THR A 66 -11.03 16.60 -25.67
C THR A 66 -11.22 16.43 -24.17
N ILE A 67 -10.10 16.33 -23.43
CA ILE A 67 -10.10 16.27 -21.96
C ILE A 67 -10.68 17.54 -21.34
N ASP A 68 -10.45 18.70 -21.95
CA ASP A 68 -11.00 20.00 -21.59
C ASP A 68 -12.55 19.99 -21.55
N GLN A 69 -13.15 19.49 -22.63
CA GLN A 69 -14.60 19.37 -22.72
C GLN A 69 -15.16 18.45 -21.63
N LEU A 70 -14.49 17.32 -21.36
CA LEU A 70 -14.91 16.37 -20.31
C LEU A 70 -14.75 16.98 -18.92
N ALA A 71 -13.65 17.66 -18.66
CA ALA A 71 -13.40 18.39 -17.39
C ALA A 71 -14.45 19.49 -17.15
N ALA A 72 -14.82 20.24 -18.20
CA ALA A 72 -15.87 21.25 -18.13
C ALA A 72 -17.25 20.66 -17.74
N LEU A 73 -17.56 19.42 -18.15
CA LEU A 73 -18.77 18.72 -17.69
C LEU A 73 -18.73 18.46 -16.18
N VAL A 74 -17.58 18.04 -15.65
CA VAL A 74 -17.40 17.78 -14.21
C VAL A 74 -17.46 19.08 -13.39
N LEU A 75 -16.86 20.15 -13.88
CA LEU A 75 -16.95 21.46 -13.21
C LEU A 75 -18.40 21.94 -13.12
N ARG A 76 -19.20 21.77 -14.18
CA ARG A 76 -20.63 22.06 -14.12
C ARG A 76 -21.36 21.27 -13.05
N LEU A 77 -21.05 19.96 -12.87
CA LEU A 77 -21.63 19.19 -11.78
C LEU A 77 -21.30 19.79 -10.40
N ALA A 78 -20.04 20.23 -10.20
CA ALA A 78 -19.64 20.86 -8.96
C ALA A 78 -20.37 22.20 -8.76
N ASP A 79 -20.51 23.00 -9.82
CA ASP A 79 -21.20 24.31 -9.79
C ASP A 79 -22.71 24.12 -9.50
N ASP A 80 -23.37 23.12 -10.09
CA ASP A 80 -24.77 22.76 -9.81
C ASP A 80 -25.00 22.37 -8.35
N GLN A 81 -23.95 21.87 -7.66
CA GLN A 81 -23.99 21.56 -6.23
C GLN A 81 -23.58 22.77 -5.34
N GLY A 82 -23.14 23.87 -5.92
CA GLY A 82 -22.59 25.03 -5.20
C GLY A 82 -21.21 24.75 -4.60
N TRP A 83 -20.45 23.80 -5.16
CA TRP A 83 -19.12 23.44 -4.65
C TRP A 83 -18.02 24.27 -5.32
N GLU A 84 -17.57 25.30 -4.65
CA GLU A 84 -16.46 26.13 -5.11
C GLU A 84 -15.14 25.33 -5.13
N ARG A 85 -14.92 24.48 -4.12
CA ARG A 85 -13.73 23.64 -3.99
C ARG A 85 -14.12 22.24 -3.53
N PHE A 86 -13.45 21.20 -4.06
CA PHE A 86 -13.74 19.81 -3.77
C PHE A 86 -12.47 18.95 -3.76
N ALA A 87 -12.55 17.77 -3.14
CA ALA A 87 -11.59 16.70 -3.35
C ALA A 87 -12.02 15.88 -4.58
N TYR A 88 -11.05 15.36 -5.31
CA TYR A 88 -11.31 14.55 -6.50
C TYR A 88 -10.54 13.23 -6.42
N ALA A 89 -11.19 12.12 -6.73
CA ALA A 89 -10.54 10.82 -6.94
C ALA A 89 -11.02 10.22 -8.27
N GLY A 90 -10.09 9.71 -9.07
CA GLY A 90 -10.44 9.17 -10.39
C GLY A 90 -9.63 7.95 -10.78
N ILE A 91 -10.31 7.00 -11.48
CA ILE A 91 -9.73 5.78 -12.00
C ILE A 91 -9.48 5.97 -13.50
N SER A 92 -8.26 5.68 -13.99
CA SER A 92 -7.95 5.67 -15.42
C SER A 92 -8.31 7.00 -16.10
N LEU A 93 -9.24 7.05 -17.06
CA LEU A 93 -9.72 8.30 -17.66
C LEU A 93 -10.27 9.28 -16.61
N GLY A 94 -10.96 8.77 -15.57
CA GLY A 94 -11.37 9.61 -14.44
C GLY A 94 -10.17 10.23 -13.72
N GLY A 95 -9.06 9.51 -13.59
CA GLY A 95 -7.81 10.03 -13.04
C GLY A 95 -7.17 11.09 -13.95
N ALA A 96 -7.23 10.90 -15.27
CA ALA A 96 -6.80 11.89 -16.25
C ALA A 96 -7.58 13.20 -16.14
N VAL A 97 -8.92 13.11 -15.98
CA VAL A 97 -9.76 14.29 -15.69
C VAL A 97 -9.32 14.99 -14.42
N GLY A 98 -9.03 14.22 -13.35
CA GLY A 98 -8.54 14.78 -12.08
C GLY A 98 -7.21 15.52 -12.22
N LEU A 99 -6.23 14.96 -12.96
CA LEU A 99 -4.96 15.61 -13.26
C LEU A 99 -5.17 16.91 -14.05
N TYR A 100 -6.03 16.87 -15.08
CA TYR A 100 -6.36 18.07 -15.86
C TYR A 100 -6.98 19.16 -14.98
N LEU A 101 -7.98 18.81 -14.18
CA LEU A 101 -8.64 19.73 -13.27
C LEU A 101 -7.65 20.34 -12.26
N ALA A 102 -6.79 19.53 -11.66
CA ALA A 102 -5.82 20.01 -10.67
C ALA A 102 -4.76 20.93 -11.26
N ALA A 103 -4.35 20.72 -12.52
CA ALA A 103 -3.36 21.54 -13.18
C ALA A 103 -3.94 22.87 -13.75
N HIS A 104 -5.18 22.81 -14.30
CA HIS A 104 -5.76 23.97 -15.01
C HIS A 104 -6.82 24.71 -14.19
N HIS A 105 -7.31 24.11 -13.10
CA HIS A 105 -8.27 24.70 -12.17
C HIS A 105 -7.83 24.47 -10.71
N PRO A 106 -6.61 24.93 -10.31
CA PRO A 106 -6.01 24.63 -9.00
C PRO A 106 -6.86 25.15 -7.82
N ASP A 107 -7.64 26.20 -8.02
CA ASP A 107 -8.53 26.74 -7.00
C ASP A 107 -9.74 25.82 -6.72
N ARG A 108 -10.09 24.95 -7.66
CA ARG A 108 -11.24 24.04 -7.56
C ARG A 108 -10.89 22.72 -6.89
N VAL A 109 -9.68 22.21 -7.09
CA VAL A 109 -9.26 20.89 -6.57
C VAL A 109 -8.39 21.07 -5.33
N GLY A 110 -8.94 20.69 -4.17
CA GLY A 110 -8.23 20.78 -2.90
C GLY A 110 -7.31 19.60 -2.63
N ARG A 111 -7.73 18.40 -3.03
CA ARG A 111 -6.99 17.13 -2.94
C ARG A 111 -7.27 16.29 -4.16
N LEU A 112 -6.26 15.58 -4.62
CA LEU A 112 -6.33 14.73 -5.79
C LEU A 112 -5.91 13.29 -5.45
N SER A 113 -6.70 12.32 -5.88
CA SER A 113 -6.30 10.90 -5.89
C SER A 113 -6.39 10.36 -7.31
N VAL A 114 -5.27 9.88 -7.84
CA VAL A 114 -5.13 9.35 -9.20
C VAL A 114 -4.91 7.86 -9.10
N ILE A 115 -5.86 7.05 -9.59
CA ILE A 115 -5.85 5.60 -9.41
C ILE A 115 -5.73 4.92 -10.78
N CYS A 116 -4.72 4.07 -10.96
CA CYS A 116 -4.52 3.30 -12.18
C CYS A 116 -4.70 4.18 -13.44
N SER A 117 -3.97 5.28 -13.50
CA SER A 117 -4.06 6.28 -14.56
C SER A 117 -2.67 6.62 -15.14
N SER A 118 -2.61 7.57 -16.04
CA SER A 118 -1.39 7.95 -16.73
C SER A 118 -1.36 9.45 -17.05
N ALA A 119 -0.16 10.00 -17.17
CA ALA A 119 0.02 11.34 -17.74
C ALA A 119 -0.14 11.35 -19.28
N ARG A 120 0.03 10.19 -19.92
CA ARG A 120 -0.23 9.94 -21.35
C ARG A 120 -0.53 8.46 -21.57
N PHE A 121 -1.62 8.14 -22.27
CA PHE A 121 -2.09 6.76 -22.45
C PHE A 121 -1.55 6.11 -23.74
N GLY A 122 -0.27 5.84 -23.78
CA GLY A 122 0.37 5.16 -24.91
C GLY A 122 0.29 5.95 -26.22
N GLU A 123 0.14 5.23 -27.37
CA GLU A 123 0.16 5.87 -28.68
C GLU A 123 -1.23 6.34 -29.14
N PRO A 124 -1.37 7.58 -29.63
CA PRO A 124 -2.63 8.15 -30.13
C PRO A 124 -3.33 7.28 -31.17
N SER A 125 -2.56 6.67 -32.07
CA SER A 125 -3.09 5.81 -33.14
C SER A 125 -3.86 4.60 -32.61
N SER A 126 -3.41 4.01 -31.50
CA SER A 126 -4.08 2.86 -30.87
C SER A 126 -5.45 3.24 -30.31
N TRP A 127 -5.59 4.43 -29.75
CA TRP A 127 -6.86 4.94 -29.24
C TRP A 127 -7.82 5.32 -30.36
N ARG A 128 -7.32 5.93 -31.44
CA ARG A 128 -8.14 6.23 -32.63
C ARG A 128 -8.62 4.96 -33.32
N GLU A 129 -7.78 3.93 -33.42
CA GLU A 129 -8.18 2.64 -33.98
C GLU A 129 -9.24 1.97 -33.09
N ARG A 130 -9.10 2.03 -31.76
CA ARG A 130 -10.15 1.55 -30.83
C ARG A 130 -11.44 2.32 -30.98
N ALA A 131 -11.39 3.66 -31.11
CA ALA A 131 -12.55 4.49 -31.34
C ALA A 131 -13.27 4.09 -32.66
N ARG A 132 -12.49 3.86 -33.71
CA ARG A 132 -13.03 3.40 -35.01
C ARG A 132 -13.72 2.04 -34.87
N LEU A 133 -13.03 1.06 -34.28
CA LEU A 133 -13.56 -0.29 -34.09
C LEU A 133 -14.88 -0.26 -33.30
N VAL A 134 -14.94 0.51 -32.20
CA VAL A 134 -16.16 0.59 -31.39
C VAL A 134 -17.29 1.32 -32.11
N ARG A 135 -17.00 2.34 -32.92
CA ARG A 135 -18.03 2.99 -33.77
C ARG A 135 -18.64 2.00 -34.76
N GLU A 136 -17.84 1.12 -35.35
CA GLU A 136 -18.25 0.14 -36.35
C GLU A 136 -18.94 -1.08 -35.69
N GLU A 137 -18.31 -1.72 -34.72
CA GLU A 137 -18.71 -3.02 -34.20
C GLU A 137 -19.42 -2.93 -32.81
N GLY A 138 -19.39 -1.77 -32.14
CA GLY A 138 -19.93 -1.60 -30.80
C GLY A 138 -18.94 -2.03 -29.72
N THR A 139 -19.39 -1.93 -28.47
CA THR A 139 -18.55 -2.18 -27.27
C THR A 139 -18.31 -3.67 -26.97
N GLU A 140 -19.10 -4.58 -27.55
CA GLU A 140 -18.93 -6.03 -27.38
C GLU A 140 -17.53 -6.50 -27.80
N ALA A 141 -16.95 -5.90 -28.87
CA ALA A 141 -15.57 -6.17 -29.29
C ALA A 141 -14.53 -5.92 -28.18
N MET A 142 -14.85 -5.06 -27.21
CA MET A 142 -13.96 -4.74 -26.08
C MET A 142 -14.09 -5.70 -24.91
N VAL A 143 -15.25 -6.33 -24.71
CA VAL A 143 -15.56 -7.10 -23.47
C VAL A 143 -14.57 -8.22 -23.22
N ALA A 144 -14.26 -9.03 -24.26
CA ALA A 144 -13.34 -10.16 -24.13
C ALA A 144 -11.93 -9.71 -23.69
N SER A 145 -11.43 -8.59 -24.23
CA SER A 145 -10.11 -8.06 -23.89
C SER A 145 -10.09 -7.39 -22.51
N ARG A 146 -11.21 -6.78 -22.08
CA ARG A 146 -11.26 -6.04 -20.82
C ARG A 146 -11.27 -6.95 -19.61
N SER A 147 -11.84 -8.15 -19.69
CA SER A 147 -11.86 -9.10 -18.56
C SER A 147 -10.46 -9.47 -18.06
N GLY A 148 -9.43 -9.47 -18.92
CA GLY A 148 -8.05 -9.75 -18.56
C GLY A 148 -7.19 -8.50 -18.32
N VAL A 149 -7.71 -7.30 -18.58
CA VAL A 149 -7.01 -6.03 -18.42
C VAL A 149 -7.50 -5.30 -17.15
N TRP A 150 -8.81 -5.30 -16.91
CA TRP A 150 -9.39 -4.60 -15.78
C TRP A 150 -9.08 -5.27 -14.45
N PHE A 151 -9.11 -6.61 -14.42
CA PHE A 151 -8.94 -7.40 -13.21
C PHE A 151 -8.59 -8.86 -13.54
N SER A 152 -8.19 -9.60 -12.52
CA SER A 152 -7.89 -11.04 -12.61
C SER A 152 -9.09 -11.85 -13.12
N ARG A 153 -8.82 -13.06 -13.63
CA ARG A 153 -9.86 -13.99 -14.07
C ARG A 153 -10.84 -14.33 -12.92
N GLU A 154 -10.33 -14.42 -11.70
CA GLU A 154 -11.13 -14.72 -10.52
C GLU A 154 -12.13 -13.59 -10.25
N THR A 155 -11.65 -12.34 -10.27
CA THR A 155 -12.51 -11.15 -10.09
C THR A 155 -13.54 -11.04 -11.22
N ALA A 156 -13.17 -11.34 -12.47
CA ALA A 156 -14.10 -11.36 -13.60
C ALA A 156 -15.27 -12.34 -13.39
N ALA A 157 -15.04 -13.45 -12.71
CA ALA A 157 -16.05 -14.47 -12.40
C ALA A 157 -16.97 -14.10 -11.21
N THR A 158 -16.68 -13.05 -10.47
CA THR A 158 -17.54 -12.59 -9.37
C THR A 158 -18.83 -11.92 -9.88
N PRO A 159 -19.88 -11.81 -9.07
CA PRO A 159 -21.06 -11.03 -9.44
C PRO A 159 -20.72 -9.58 -9.84
N ARG A 160 -19.79 -8.93 -9.12
CA ARG A 160 -19.34 -7.57 -9.39
C ARG A 160 -18.57 -7.46 -10.70
N GLY A 161 -17.63 -8.35 -10.96
CA GLY A 161 -16.87 -8.37 -12.22
C GLY A 161 -17.80 -8.56 -13.42
N ARG A 162 -18.78 -9.48 -13.31
CA ARG A 162 -19.79 -9.67 -14.36
C ARG A 162 -20.66 -8.42 -14.58
N ALA A 163 -21.05 -7.72 -13.50
CA ALA A 163 -21.83 -6.49 -13.60
C ALA A 163 -21.06 -5.39 -14.35
N LEU A 164 -19.78 -5.18 -14.03
CA LEU A 164 -18.93 -4.20 -14.73
C LEU A 164 -18.73 -4.55 -16.22
N LEU A 165 -18.60 -5.83 -16.56
CA LEU A 165 -18.55 -6.26 -17.97
C LEU A 165 -19.92 -6.09 -18.66
N ALA A 166 -21.03 -6.20 -17.94
CA ALA A 166 -22.35 -5.88 -18.47
C ALA A 166 -22.54 -4.38 -18.69
N ASP A 167 -22.01 -3.52 -17.80
CA ASP A 167 -21.97 -2.06 -18.00
C ASP A 167 -21.23 -1.69 -19.30
N LEU A 168 -20.08 -2.33 -19.54
CA LEU A 168 -19.33 -2.12 -20.78
C LEU A 168 -20.17 -2.50 -22.04
N ARG A 169 -20.89 -3.62 -21.99
CA ARG A 169 -21.78 -4.02 -23.09
C ARG A 169 -22.88 -3.02 -23.36
N ALA A 170 -23.43 -2.45 -22.27
CA ALA A 170 -24.52 -1.48 -22.34
C ALA A 170 -24.08 -0.06 -22.71
N THR A 171 -22.74 0.19 -22.72
CA THR A 171 -22.19 1.51 -23.04
C THR A 171 -22.48 1.88 -24.50
N ASP A 172 -22.97 3.12 -24.72
CA ASP A 172 -23.20 3.66 -26.06
C ASP A 172 -21.90 3.75 -26.84
N ARG A 173 -21.92 3.23 -28.10
CA ARG A 173 -20.73 3.17 -28.95
C ARG A 173 -20.12 4.53 -29.27
N ALA A 174 -20.95 5.56 -29.48
CA ALA A 174 -20.47 6.90 -29.78
C ALA A 174 -19.82 7.55 -28.56
N GLY A 175 -20.41 7.37 -27.36
CA GLY A 175 -19.85 7.85 -26.11
C GLY A 175 -18.55 7.16 -25.74
N TYR A 176 -18.47 5.83 -25.87
CA TYR A 176 -17.21 5.11 -25.64
C TYR A 176 -16.11 5.57 -26.61
N ALA A 177 -16.43 5.70 -27.90
CA ALA A 177 -15.49 6.14 -28.91
C ALA A 177 -15.00 7.60 -28.66
N ALA A 178 -15.91 8.50 -28.25
CA ALA A 178 -15.54 9.86 -27.87
C ALA A 178 -14.56 9.88 -26.68
N CYS A 179 -14.74 9.01 -25.69
CA CYS A 179 -13.78 8.85 -24.60
C CYS A 179 -12.41 8.31 -25.07
N CYS A 180 -12.38 7.46 -26.11
CA CYS A 180 -11.13 7.04 -26.75
C CYS A 180 -10.45 8.20 -27.48
N ASP A 181 -11.22 9.07 -28.16
CA ASP A 181 -10.67 10.26 -28.81
C ASP A 181 -10.05 11.22 -27.79
N VAL A 182 -10.69 11.42 -26.63
CA VAL A 182 -10.11 12.17 -25.49
C VAL A 182 -8.75 11.60 -25.10
N LEU A 183 -8.63 10.27 -24.97
CA LEU A 183 -7.37 9.62 -24.57
C LEU A 183 -6.30 9.66 -25.67
N ALA A 184 -6.70 9.72 -26.95
CA ALA A 184 -5.76 9.80 -28.07
C ALA A 184 -4.93 11.10 -28.03
N ASP A 185 -5.53 12.20 -27.66
CA ASP A 185 -4.88 13.52 -27.65
C ASP A 185 -4.45 13.99 -26.26
N TYR A 186 -4.67 13.15 -25.23
CA TYR A 186 -4.33 13.47 -23.85
C TYR A 186 -2.82 13.33 -23.59
N ASP A 187 -2.19 14.43 -23.18
CA ASP A 187 -0.81 14.47 -22.67
C ASP A 187 -0.66 15.57 -21.62
N MET A 188 -0.54 15.15 -20.38
CA MET A 188 -0.40 16.06 -19.21
C MET A 188 1.02 16.16 -18.66
N ARG A 189 2.00 15.50 -19.28
CA ARG A 189 3.37 15.43 -18.74
C ARG A 189 3.99 16.79 -18.50
N ALA A 190 3.79 17.74 -19.41
CA ALA A 190 4.29 19.10 -19.25
C ALA A 190 3.57 19.91 -18.15
N ALA A 191 2.33 19.55 -17.82
CA ALA A 191 1.51 20.26 -16.83
C ALA A 191 1.60 19.67 -15.41
N LEU A 192 2.13 18.44 -15.22
CA LEU A 192 2.23 17.80 -13.91
C LEU A 192 2.95 18.68 -12.85
N PRO A 193 4.05 19.41 -13.17
CA PRO A 193 4.72 20.26 -12.19
C PRO A 193 3.87 21.44 -11.68
N SER A 194 2.79 21.81 -12.39
CA SER A 194 1.88 22.89 -11.97
C SER A 194 0.78 22.43 -11.00
N VAL A 195 0.64 21.13 -10.74
CA VAL A 195 -0.35 20.59 -9.81
C VAL A 195 0.04 20.98 -8.38
N THR A 196 -0.78 21.78 -7.73
CA THR A 196 -0.57 22.26 -6.34
C THR A 196 -1.42 21.50 -5.32
N ALA A 197 -2.41 20.73 -5.76
CA ALA A 197 -3.25 19.92 -4.91
C ALA A 197 -2.42 18.82 -4.26
N ALA A 198 -2.62 18.57 -2.95
CA ALA A 198 -2.04 17.41 -2.31
C ALA A 198 -2.51 16.15 -3.06
N THR A 199 -1.55 15.37 -3.58
CA THR A 199 -1.83 14.31 -4.55
C THR A 199 -1.42 12.94 -4.01
N LEU A 200 -2.34 11.97 -4.09
CA LEU A 200 -2.10 10.55 -3.89
C LEU A 200 -2.19 9.85 -5.25
N VAL A 201 -1.16 9.10 -5.61
CA VAL A 201 -1.14 8.25 -6.81
C VAL A 201 -1.22 6.79 -6.37
N VAL A 202 -2.15 6.03 -6.94
CA VAL A 202 -2.35 4.61 -6.63
C VAL A 202 -2.20 3.79 -7.90
N ALA A 203 -1.37 2.74 -7.85
CA ALA A 203 -1.19 1.80 -8.95
C ALA A 203 -1.52 0.37 -8.53
N GLY A 204 -2.14 -0.41 -9.41
CA GLY A 204 -2.14 -1.86 -9.33
C GLY A 204 -0.82 -2.41 -9.88
N ARG A 205 -0.14 -3.29 -9.14
CA ARG A 205 1.15 -3.85 -9.61
C ARG A 205 1.01 -4.69 -10.86
N GLU A 206 -0.13 -5.32 -11.03
CA GLU A 206 -0.46 -6.20 -12.16
C GLU A 206 -1.32 -5.48 -13.24
N ASP A 207 -1.34 -4.14 -13.23
CA ASP A 207 -2.09 -3.35 -14.23
C ASP A 207 -1.37 -3.34 -15.58
N PRO A 208 -1.92 -3.99 -16.63
CA PRO A 208 -1.33 -3.97 -17.95
C PRO A 208 -1.75 -2.75 -18.79
N ALA A 209 -2.78 -2.01 -18.36
CA ALA A 209 -3.27 -0.84 -19.09
C ALA A 209 -2.50 0.43 -18.74
N THR A 210 -2.26 0.63 -17.46
CA THR A 210 -1.42 1.70 -16.90
C THR A 210 -0.43 1.10 -15.90
N PRO A 211 0.65 0.48 -16.40
CA PRO A 211 1.66 -0.15 -15.55
C PRO A 211 2.18 0.78 -14.46
N PRO A 212 2.71 0.28 -13.33
CA PRO A 212 3.22 1.09 -12.23
C PRO A 212 4.19 2.20 -12.62
N ALA A 213 4.90 2.04 -13.74
CA ALA A 213 5.78 3.08 -14.29
C ALA A 213 5.04 4.39 -14.60
N HIS A 214 3.78 4.32 -15.05
CA HIS A 214 2.96 5.52 -15.32
C HIS A 214 2.59 6.25 -14.01
N ALA A 215 2.32 5.51 -12.95
CA ALA A 215 2.05 6.08 -11.64
C ALA A 215 3.30 6.73 -11.03
N ARG A 216 4.47 6.12 -11.22
CA ARG A 216 5.77 6.70 -10.80
C ARG A 216 6.06 7.98 -11.57
N GLU A 217 5.85 8.01 -12.90
CA GLU A 217 6.00 9.22 -13.72
C GLU A 217 5.15 10.39 -13.16
N ILE A 218 3.90 10.12 -12.80
CA ILE A 218 3.02 11.14 -12.18
C ILE A 218 3.55 11.57 -10.81
N ALA A 219 3.89 10.60 -9.94
CA ALA A 219 4.33 10.90 -8.59
C ALA A 219 5.68 11.64 -8.54
N ASP A 220 6.59 11.34 -9.46
CA ASP A 220 7.89 12.01 -9.58
C ASP A 220 7.75 13.45 -10.11
N ALA A 221 6.76 13.71 -10.98
CA ALA A 221 6.58 15.00 -11.61
C ALA A 221 5.65 15.97 -10.84
N VAL A 222 4.71 15.45 -10.02
CA VAL A 222 3.80 16.28 -9.20
C VAL A 222 4.45 16.59 -7.85
N PRO A 223 4.67 17.87 -7.52
CA PRO A 223 5.34 18.26 -6.27
C PRO A 223 4.62 17.71 -5.03
N GLY A 224 5.34 16.96 -4.19
CA GLY A 224 4.82 16.42 -2.93
C GLY A 224 3.79 15.29 -3.07
N ALA A 225 3.67 14.69 -4.25
CA ALA A 225 2.80 13.54 -4.43
C ALA A 225 3.29 12.31 -3.66
N SER A 226 2.35 11.53 -3.14
CA SER A 226 2.60 10.22 -2.54
C SER A 226 2.20 9.11 -3.51
N LEU A 227 2.98 8.02 -3.56
CA LEU A 227 2.72 6.85 -4.40
C LEU A 227 2.40 5.62 -3.55
N LEU A 228 1.36 4.88 -3.93
CA LEU A 228 1.02 3.58 -3.37
C LEU A 228 0.88 2.54 -4.50
N GLU A 229 1.68 1.48 -4.46
CA GLU A 229 1.56 0.34 -5.37
C GLU A 229 0.94 -0.86 -4.65
N ILE A 230 -0.21 -1.35 -5.15
CA ILE A 230 -1.00 -2.40 -4.51
C ILE A 230 -0.74 -3.74 -5.22
N ALA A 231 -0.18 -4.70 -4.49
CA ALA A 231 0.03 -6.06 -4.99
C ALA A 231 -1.29 -6.81 -5.15
N GLY A 232 -1.38 -7.66 -6.17
CA GLY A 232 -2.58 -8.44 -6.50
C GLY A 232 -3.73 -7.59 -7.05
N ALA A 233 -3.43 -6.42 -7.60
CA ALA A 233 -4.40 -5.52 -8.21
C ALA A 233 -4.02 -5.22 -9.65
N GLY A 234 -4.98 -5.36 -10.56
CA GLY A 234 -4.92 -4.89 -11.95
C GLY A 234 -5.44 -3.46 -12.09
N HIS A 235 -6.04 -3.15 -13.27
CA HIS A 235 -6.47 -1.80 -13.64
C HIS A 235 -7.63 -1.25 -12.79
N LEU A 236 -8.55 -2.09 -12.35
CA LEU A 236 -9.61 -1.69 -11.42
C LEU A 236 -9.26 -2.05 -9.97
N ALA A 237 -8.14 -1.51 -9.48
CA ALA A 237 -7.59 -1.82 -8.17
C ALA A 237 -8.60 -1.67 -7.02
N GLY A 238 -9.52 -0.68 -7.11
CA GLY A 238 -10.59 -0.48 -6.13
C GLY A 238 -11.62 -1.61 -6.09
N VAL A 239 -11.71 -2.41 -7.14
CA VAL A 239 -12.59 -3.59 -7.22
C VAL A 239 -11.89 -4.83 -6.69
N GLU A 240 -10.61 -5.00 -6.99
CA GLU A 240 -9.83 -6.18 -6.62
C GLU A 240 -9.27 -6.12 -5.20
N ARG A 241 -8.92 -4.94 -4.73
CA ARG A 241 -8.35 -4.67 -3.39
C ARG A 241 -9.09 -3.51 -2.72
N PRO A 242 -10.40 -3.67 -2.49
CA PRO A 242 -11.26 -2.57 -2.03
C PRO A 242 -10.81 -1.97 -0.71
N GLU A 243 -10.37 -2.78 0.25
CA GLU A 243 -9.92 -2.32 1.57
C GLU A 243 -8.66 -1.46 1.47
N ALA A 244 -7.67 -1.88 0.66
CA ALA A 244 -6.41 -1.15 0.48
C ALA A 244 -6.65 0.21 -0.17
N VAL A 245 -7.45 0.26 -1.25
CA VAL A 245 -7.78 1.53 -1.93
C VAL A 245 -8.63 2.42 -1.03
N THR A 246 -9.62 1.87 -0.33
CA THR A 246 -10.47 2.64 0.59
C THR A 246 -9.66 3.25 1.73
N SER A 247 -8.77 2.48 2.35
CA SER A 247 -7.89 2.95 3.43
C SER A 247 -6.97 4.06 2.97
N ALA A 248 -6.36 3.92 1.79
CA ALA A 248 -5.49 4.93 1.20
C ALA A 248 -6.25 6.25 0.92
N LEU A 249 -7.44 6.16 0.35
CA LEU A 249 -8.31 7.31 0.11
C LEU A 249 -8.71 8.02 1.41
N LEU A 250 -9.20 7.27 2.41
CA LEU A 250 -9.60 7.83 3.70
C LEU A 250 -8.43 8.50 4.40
N SER A 251 -7.25 7.89 4.40
CA SER A 251 -6.03 8.48 4.99
C SER A 251 -5.66 9.79 4.29
N HIS A 252 -5.61 9.78 2.95
CA HIS A 252 -5.29 10.96 2.16
C HIS A 252 -6.31 12.08 2.35
N LEU A 253 -7.60 11.78 2.42
CA LEU A 253 -8.68 12.75 2.58
C LEU A 253 -8.79 13.30 4.01
N ALA A 254 -8.43 12.52 5.05
CA ALA A 254 -8.51 12.93 6.46
C ALA A 254 -7.53 14.07 6.82
N ASP A 255 -6.37 14.15 6.16
CA ASP A 255 -5.39 15.23 6.39
C ASP A 255 -5.90 16.63 5.99
N ALA A 256 -7.07 16.71 5.34
CA ALA A 256 -7.72 18.00 5.01
C ALA A 256 -8.14 18.81 6.25
N ALA A 257 -8.25 18.19 7.42
CA ALA A 257 -8.59 18.86 8.70
C ALA A 257 -7.41 19.60 9.34
N ARG A 258 -6.17 19.44 8.82
CA ARG A 258 -5.00 20.19 9.27
C ARG A 258 -4.76 21.34 8.28
N PRO A 259 -4.90 22.62 8.71
CA PRO A 259 -4.48 23.73 7.86
C PRO A 259 -3.00 23.57 7.54
N ASN A 260 -2.64 23.73 6.28
CA ASN A 260 -1.27 23.60 5.78
C ASN A 260 -0.39 24.68 6.43
N LEU A 261 0.27 24.37 7.55
CA LEU A 261 1.22 25.23 8.25
C LEU A 261 2.51 25.46 7.45
N ALA A 262 2.67 24.82 6.30
CA ALA A 262 3.84 24.97 5.44
C ALA A 262 3.82 26.25 4.55
N HIS A 263 2.69 26.97 4.47
CA HIS A 263 2.59 28.22 3.67
C HIS A 263 2.59 29.51 4.52
N ALA A 264 2.76 29.41 5.83
CA ALA A 264 2.78 30.58 6.72
C ALA A 264 4.18 31.06 7.13
N ALA A 265 5.24 30.60 6.47
CA ALA A 265 6.61 31.04 6.77
C ALA A 265 7.46 31.20 5.49
N GLN A 266 7.03 32.04 4.56
CA GLN A 266 7.98 32.74 3.69
C GLN A 266 7.97 34.23 4.10
N PRO A 267 9.05 34.72 4.73
CA PRO A 267 9.19 36.18 4.93
C PRO A 267 9.40 36.83 3.57
N ASP A 268 8.67 37.93 3.37
CA ASP A 268 8.77 38.86 2.26
C ASP A 268 10.25 39.21 1.97
N PRO A 269 10.77 39.01 0.74
CA PRO A 269 12.17 39.33 0.40
C PRO A 269 12.54 40.79 0.44
N ALA A 270 11.64 41.72 0.81
CA ALA A 270 11.86 43.16 0.85
C ALA A 270 12.50 43.66 2.16
N HIS A 271 12.76 42.84 3.19
CA HIS A 271 13.33 43.29 4.48
C HIS A 271 14.65 42.61 4.90
N ALA A 272 15.40 41.99 3.99
CA ALA A 272 16.73 41.43 4.27
C ALA A 272 17.86 42.24 3.60
N ALA A 273 17.91 43.51 3.84
CA ALA A 273 19.10 44.34 3.56
C ALA A 273 19.46 45.05 4.85
N HIS A 274 20.35 44.46 5.62
CA HIS A 274 21.32 44.98 6.58
C HIS A 274 21.54 44.02 7.75
N ALA A 275 22.38 43.02 7.54
CA ALA A 275 23.20 42.43 8.59
C ALA A 275 24.51 41.94 7.96
N ALA A 276 25.60 42.47 8.46
CA ALA A 276 26.95 42.31 7.97
C ALA A 276 27.41 40.82 7.96
N GLN A 277 28.06 40.43 6.87
CA GLN A 277 28.81 39.16 6.74
C GLN A 277 30.14 39.27 7.50
N PRO A 278 30.56 38.23 8.25
CA PRO A 278 31.95 38.09 8.57
C PRO A 278 32.67 37.32 7.45
N ASP A 279 33.84 37.84 7.09
CA ASP A 279 34.81 37.38 6.12
C ASP A 279 35.41 36.02 6.55
N LEU A 280 35.31 35.00 5.71
CA LEU A 280 36.00 33.73 5.84
C LEU A 280 36.67 33.38 4.51
N THR A 281 37.76 34.10 4.23
CA THR A 281 38.83 33.66 3.35
C THR A 281 39.77 32.83 4.19
N ASP A 282 39.75 31.48 4.02
CA ASP A 282 40.84 30.53 4.03
C ASP A 282 40.31 29.10 4.29
N ALA A 283 40.11 28.34 3.21
CA ALA A 283 40.18 26.89 3.24
C ALA A 283 40.66 26.39 1.85
N PRO A 284 41.65 25.51 1.79
CA PRO A 284 42.25 25.07 0.54
C PRO A 284 41.36 24.10 -0.24
N GLN A 285 41.33 24.28 -1.56
CA GLN A 285 40.70 23.38 -2.51
C GLN A 285 41.45 22.05 -2.65
N PRO A 286 40.81 20.88 -2.76
CA PRO A 286 41.47 19.64 -3.13
C PRO A 286 41.65 19.54 -4.64
N ASP A 287 42.85 19.04 -4.99
CA ASP A 287 43.42 18.78 -6.33
C ASP A 287 42.60 17.80 -7.17
N PRO A 288 42.29 18.06 -8.46
CA PRO A 288 41.53 17.18 -9.34
C PRO A 288 42.43 16.24 -10.15
N ALA A 289 43.07 15.27 -9.50
CA ALA A 289 43.85 14.27 -10.18
C ALA A 289 43.76 12.90 -9.49
N HIS A 290 42.61 12.25 -9.53
CA HIS A 290 42.49 10.78 -9.38
C HIS A 290 41.06 10.32 -9.67
N ALA A 291 40.65 10.46 -10.93
CA ALA A 291 39.49 9.74 -11.47
C ALA A 291 39.98 8.88 -12.65
N ALA A 292 40.40 7.69 -12.34
CA ALA A 292 40.74 6.69 -13.35
C ALA A 292 40.24 5.31 -12.90
N HIS A 293 39.28 4.78 -13.66
CA HIS A 293 39.00 3.37 -13.90
C HIS A 293 38.68 2.44 -12.71
N ALA A 294 37.40 2.24 -12.45
CA ALA A 294 36.90 0.94 -12.02
C ALA A 294 35.97 0.37 -13.11
N ALA A 295 36.46 -0.67 -13.77
CA ALA A 295 35.76 -1.43 -14.80
C ALA A 295 34.58 -2.17 -14.18
N GLN A 296 33.42 -2.13 -14.88
CA GLN A 296 32.26 -2.97 -14.59
C GLN A 296 32.60 -4.45 -14.89
N PRO A 297 32.26 -5.41 -14.02
CA PRO A 297 32.32 -6.82 -14.37
C PRO A 297 31.11 -7.21 -15.23
N ASP A 298 31.42 -7.91 -16.31
CA ASP A 298 30.50 -8.54 -17.28
C ASP A 298 29.74 -9.69 -16.58
N LEU A 299 28.40 -9.59 -16.49
CA LEU A 299 27.51 -10.59 -15.91
C LEU A 299 26.86 -11.47 -16.99
N THR A 300 27.69 -12.13 -17.82
CA THR A 300 27.25 -13.21 -18.70
C THR A 300 27.92 -14.51 -18.28
N ASP A 301 27.53 -15.10 -17.18
CA ASP A 301 27.61 -16.55 -16.88
C ASP A 301 27.18 -16.80 -15.44
N ALA A 302 25.86 -16.97 -15.23
CA ALA A 302 25.34 -17.62 -14.03
C ALA A 302 24.53 -18.86 -14.48
N PRO A 303 24.82 -20.07 -13.96
CA PRO A 303 24.10 -21.27 -14.31
C PRO A 303 22.64 -21.22 -13.79
N ARG A 304 21.69 -21.53 -14.67
CA ARG A 304 20.27 -21.68 -14.35
C ARG A 304 20.07 -22.83 -13.39
N PRO A 305 19.31 -22.68 -12.29
CA PRO A 305 18.93 -23.81 -11.46
C PRO A 305 17.93 -24.72 -12.17
N ASN A 306 18.24 -26.02 -12.13
CA ASN A 306 17.44 -27.13 -12.64
C ASN A 306 16.11 -27.25 -11.84
N PRO A 307 14.93 -27.37 -12.46
CA PRO A 307 13.67 -27.62 -11.74
C PRO A 307 13.53 -29.12 -11.48
N ALA A 308 14.10 -29.60 -10.39
CA ALA A 308 13.81 -30.94 -9.87
C ALA A 308 12.87 -30.83 -8.67
N HIS A 309 11.64 -31.30 -8.86
CA HIS A 309 10.62 -31.71 -7.92
C HIS A 309 11.00 -31.72 -6.44
N ALA A 310 10.54 -30.68 -5.71
CA ALA A 310 10.29 -30.82 -4.28
C ALA A 310 8.78 -31.01 -4.11
N ALA A 311 8.39 -32.15 -3.62
CA ALA A 311 7.03 -32.51 -3.26
C ALA A 311 6.53 -31.50 -2.20
N GLN A 312 5.40 -30.87 -2.45
CA GLN A 312 4.69 -30.09 -1.45
C GLN A 312 4.15 -31.03 -0.37
N PRO A 313 4.33 -30.72 0.92
CA PRO A 313 3.65 -31.46 1.97
C PRO A 313 2.14 -31.15 1.92
N ASP A 314 1.36 -32.20 2.08
CA ASP A 314 -0.10 -32.21 2.07
C ASP A 314 -0.63 -31.32 3.24
N LEU A 315 -1.33 -30.24 2.94
CA LEU A 315 -1.90 -29.29 3.91
C LEU A 315 -3.23 -29.81 4.53
N ALA A 316 -3.47 -31.09 4.51
CA ALA A 316 -4.71 -31.71 5.04
C ALA A 316 -4.73 -31.88 6.56
N ASP A 317 -3.60 -31.76 7.27
CA ASP A 317 -3.49 -32.03 8.73
C ASP A 317 -2.98 -30.85 9.56
N ALA A 318 -3.32 -29.61 9.20
CA ALA A 318 -3.17 -28.49 10.11
C ALA A 318 -4.34 -28.50 11.13
N PRO A 319 -4.09 -28.50 12.43
CA PRO A 319 -5.17 -28.44 13.42
C PRO A 319 -5.96 -27.15 13.24
N ARG A 320 -7.26 -27.28 13.00
CA ARG A 320 -8.20 -26.15 12.93
C ARG A 320 -8.19 -25.42 14.28
N PRO A 321 -8.16 -24.08 14.31
CA PRO A 321 -8.26 -23.34 15.57
C PRO A 321 -9.58 -23.72 16.26
N ASN A 322 -9.46 -24.08 17.53
CA ASN A 322 -10.59 -24.45 18.40
C ASN A 322 -11.49 -23.21 18.62
N PRO A 323 -12.80 -23.25 18.31
CA PRO A 323 -13.71 -22.09 18.49
C PRO A 323 -14.07 -21.79 19.96
N ALA A 324 -13.34 -22.34 20.93
CA ALA A 324 -13.68 -22.27 22.36
C ALA A 324 -13.04 -21.11 23.11
N HIS A 325 -12.58 -20.04 22.50
CA HIS A 325 -12.10 -18.84 23.19
C HIS A 325 -12.85 -17.58 22.74
N ALA A 326 -14.16 -17.55 23.01
CA ALA A 326 -14.83 -16.26 23.19
C ALA A 326 -14.41 -15.70 24.56
N PRO A 327 -13.88 -14.46 24.66
CA PRO A 327 -13.40 -13.92 25.94
C PRO A 327 -14.55 -13.78 26.94
N GLN A 328 -14.35 -14.33 28.15
CA GLN A 328 -15.26 -14.17 29.30
C GLN A 328 -15.08 -12.76 29.91
N PRO A 329 -16.11 -12.13 30.49
CA PRO A 329 -16.06 -10.75 31.03
C PRO A 329 -15.10 -10.53 32.21
N GLY A 330 -14.39 -11.54 32.70
CA GLY A 330 -13.35 -11.42 33.75
C GLY A 330 -11.91 -11.30 33.21
N ASP A 331 -11.72 -11.41 31.88
CA ASP A 331 -10.42 -11.56 31.24
C ASP A 331 -9.69 -10.25 30.91
N ASP A 332 -10.36 -9.10 30.98
CA ASP A 332 -9.79 -7.82 30.52
C ASP A 332 -8.69 -7.30 31.45
N VAL A 333 -8.84 -7.43 32.77
CA VAL A 333 -7.83 -6.99 33.74
C VAL A 333 -6.60 -7.90 33.68
N SER A 334 -6.79 -9.20 33.56
CA SER A 334 -5.70 -10.17 33.42
C SER A 334 -4.96 -10.02 32.10
N ARG A 335 -5.67 -9.73 31.01
CA ARG A 335 -5.10 -9.48 29.68
C ARG A 335 -4.30 -8.18 29.64
N HIS A 336 -4.80 -7.10 30.25
CA HIS A 336 -4.06 -5.85 30.39
C HIS A 336 -2.77 -6.05 31.20
N ALA A 337 -2.84 -6.75 32.31
CA ALA A 337 -1.68 -7.03 33.16
C ALA A 337 -0.63 -7.88 32.42
N ALA A 338 -1.04 -8.93 31.71
CA ALA A 338 -0.18 -9.74 30.87
C ALA A 338 0.44 -8.91 29.72
N GLY A 339 -0.36 -8.08 29.08
CA GLY A 339 0.08 -7.16 28.03
C GLY A 339 1.12 -6.15 28.52
N MET A 340 0.89 -5.58 29.69
CA MET A 340 1.85 -4.66 30.31
C MET A 340 3.17 -5.37 30.67
N ALA A 341 3.11 -6.59 31.18
CA ALA A 341 4.29 -7.38 31.49
C ALA A 341 5.11 -7.70 30.21
N VAL A 342 4.45 -8.12 29.13
CA VAL A 342 5.11 -8.38 27.84
C VAL A 342 5.67 -7.09 27.22
N ARG A 343 4.92 -5.99 27.26
CA ARG A 343 5.37 -4.68 26.79
C ARG A 343 6.66 -4.22 27.49
N ARG A 344 6.74 -4.40 28.81
CA ARG A 344 7.95 -4.12 29.58
C ARG A 344 9.11 -5.05 29.22
N ALA A 345 8.83 -6.34 29.09
CA ALA A 345 9.86 -7.32 28.73
C ALA A 345 10.44 -7.08 27.31
N VAL A 346 9.67 -6.52 26.39
CA VAL A 346 10.08 -6.25 25.00
C VAL A 346 10.72 -4.86 24.84
N LEU A 347 10.09 -3.81 25.39
CA LEU A 347 10.53 -2.42 25.19
C LEU A 347 11.41 -1.87 26.32
N GLY A 348 11.50 -2.60 27.43
CA GLY A 348 12.20 -2.17 28.66
C GLY A 348 11.36 -1.26 29.56
N ASP A 349 11.58 -1.36 30.88
CA ASP A 349 10.83 -0.64 31.91
C ASP A 349 10.91 0.87 31.71
N ALA A 350 12.10 1.42 31.48
CA ALA A 350 12.31 2.85 31.33
C ALA A 350 11.53 3.46 30.17
N HIS A 351 11.36 2.72 29.04
CA HIS A 351 10.54 3.16 27.91
C HIS A 351 9.06 3.16 28.28
N VAL A 352 8.58 2.09 28.88
CA VAL A 352 7.17 1.94 29.25
C VAL A 352 6.77 2.95 30.32
N ASP A 353 7.62 3.19 31.32
CA ASP A 353 7.38 4.20 32.37
C ASP A 353 7.25 5.60 31.79
N ARG A 354 8.12 5.97 30.83
CA ARG A 354 8.00 7.25 30.12
C ARG A 354 6.70 7.35 29.31
N ALA A 355 6.28 6.26 28.66
CA ALA A 355 5.03 6.24 27.88
C ALA A 355 3.80 6.37 28.80
N VAL A 356 3.80 5.68 29.93
CA VAL A 356 2.75 5.77 30.95
C VAL A 356 2.69 7.18 31.54
N ALA A 357 3.84 7.78 31.91
CA ALA A 357 3.91 9.12 32.47
C ALA A 357 3.44 10.23 31.50
N ARG A 358 3.53 9.99 30.18
CA ARG A 358 3.04 10.90 29.13
C ARG A 358 1.56 10.69 28.79
N THR A 359 0.90 9.69 29.37
CA THR A 359 -0.50 9.41 29.08
C THR A 359 -1.39 10.53 29.62
N THR A 360 -2.19 11.13 28.74
CA THR A 360 -3.16 12.17 29.06
C THR A 360 -4.58 11.59 28.94
N PRO A 361 -5.63 12.27 29.44
CA PRO A 361 -7.01 11.85 29.21
C PRO A 361 -7.34 11.64 27.70
N PHE A 362 -6.71 12.38 26.83
CA PHE A 362 -6.87 12.23 25.37
C PHE A 362 -6.23 10.95 24.83
N THR A 363 -5.05 10.56 25.32
CA THR A 363 -4.31 9.39 24.84
C THR A 363 -4.58 8.11 25.63
N ALA A 364 -5.24 8.20 26.81
CA ALA A 364 -5.44 7.07 27.72
C ALA A 364 -6.14 5.89 27.03
N ARG A 365 -7.24 6.14 26.32
CA ARG A 365 -7.99 5.10 25.60
C ARG A 365 -7.15 4.38 24.53
N PHE A 366 -6.27 5.11 23.86
CA PHE A 366 -5.37 4.51 22.87
C PHE A 366 -4.28 3.67 23.54
N GLN A 367 -3.68 4.16 24.63
CA GLN A 367 -2.68 3.40 25.39
C GLN A 367 -3.27 2.11 25.97
N ASP A 368 -4.49 2.18 26.46
CA ASP A 368 -5.23 1.04 26.95
C ASP A 368 -5.52 0.02 25.83
N PHE A 369 -6.02 0.49 24.69
CA PHE A 369 -6.27 -0.34 23.52
C PHE A 369 -5.01 -1.09 23.05
N ILE A 370 -3.87 -0.41 22.86
CA ILE A 370 -2.64 -1.07 22.41
C ILE A 370 -2.09 -2.04 23.45
N THR A 371 -2.28 -1.75 24.76
CA THR A 371 -1.82 -2.64 25.83
C THR A 371 -2.65 -3.92 25.87
N HIS A 372 -3.96 -3.85 25.71
CA HIS A 372 -4.83 -5.02 25.66
C HIS A 372 -4.64 -5.82 24.39
N TYR A 373 -4.67 -5.17 23.22
CA TYR A 373 -4.72 -5.86 21.94
C TYR A 373 -3.33 -6.25 21.43
N ALA A 374 -2.44 -5.27 21.20
CA ALA A 374 -1.14 -5.59 20.64
C ALA A 374 -0.29 -6.40 21.64
N TRP A 375 -0.19 -5.92 22.88
CA TRP A 375 0.68 -6.55 23.86
C TRP A 375 0.02 -7.72 24.58
N GLY A 376 -1.29 -7.61 24.93
CA GLY A 376 -2.00 -8.59 25.72
C GLY A 376 -2.60 -9.75 24.92
N GLU A 377 -2.68 -9.66 23.60
CA GLU A 377 -3.23 -10.72 22.75
C GLU A 377 -2.22 -11.16 21.68
N ILE A 378 -1.67 -10.22 20.90
CA ILE A 378 -0.78 -10.59 19.79
C ILE A 378 0.61 -10.98 20.31
N TRP A 379 1.25 -10.17 21.16
CA TRP A 379 2.60 -10.43 21.64
C TRP A 379 2.68 -11.48 22.77
N THR A 380 1.56 -11.84 23.37
CA THR A 380 1.44 -12.96 24.33
C THR A 380 1.16 -14.31 23.64
N GLY A 381 0.70 -14.28 22.38
CA GLY A 381 0.38 -15.50 21.64
C GLY A 381 1.61 -16.39 21.43
N ASP A 382 1.42 -17.71 21.47
CA ASP A 382 2.45 -18.74 21.35
C ASP A 382 2.71 -19.20 19.91
N GLY A 383 1.91 -18.74 18.94
CA GLY A 383 2.04 -19.12 17.52
C GLY A 383 3.31 -18.63 16.83
N LEU A 384 3.97 -17.58 17.35
CA LEU A 384 5.27 -17.09 16.89
C LEU A 384 6.12 -16.69 18.08
N ASP A 385 7.40 -17.01 18.07
CA ASP A 385 8.35 -16.56 19.07
C ASP A 385 8.66 -15.04 18.96
N ARG A 386 9.27 -14.46 20.01
CA ARG A 386 9.54 -13.02 20.09
C ARG A 386 10.56 -12.54 19.06
N ARG A 387 11.51 -13.41 18.66
CA ARG A 387 12.52 -13.08 17.65
C ARG A 387 11.85 -12.92 16.29
N THR A 388 11.02 -13.90 15.90
CA THR A 388 10.23 -13.87 14.67
C THR A 388 9.30 -12.65 14.62
N ARG A 389 8.62 -12.32 15.73
CA ARG A 389 7.78 -11.11 15.82
C ARG A 389 8.60 -9.85 15.63
N SER A 390 9.82 -9.76 16.18
CA SER A 390 10.73 -8.63 15.97
C SER A 390 11.13 -8.49 14.52
N CYS A 391 11.50 -9.58 13.81
CA CYS A 391 11.82 -9.53 12.38
C CYS A 391 10.66 -8.98 11.55
N ILE A 392 9.43 -9.47 11.80
CA ILE A 392 8.22 -9.01 11.10
C ILE A 392 7.95 -7.53 11.39
N THR A 393 8.10 -7.11 12.66
CA THR A 393 7.88 -5.72 13.07
C THR A 393 8.88 -4.77 12.43
N LEU A 394 10.18 -5.13 12.43
CA LEU A 394 11.21 -4.34 11.76
C LEU A 394 10.90 -4.17 10.27
N THR A 395 10.59 -5.26 9.58
CA THR A 395 10.22 -5.21 8.14
C THR A 395 8.99 -4.34 7.89
N ALA A 396 7.96 -4.45 8.73
CA ALA A 396 6.75 -3.63 8.59
C ALA A 396 7.04 -2.13 8.80
N LEU A 397 7.85 -1.77 9.81
CA LEU A 397 8.22 -0.38 10.09
C LEU A 397 9.06 0.22 8.95
N ILE A 398 9.96 -0.55 8.34
CA ILE A 398 10.73 -0.14 7.16
C ILE A 398 9.79 0.09 5.97
N ALA A 399 8.86 -0.83 5.72
CA ALA A 399 7.93 -0.73 4.61
C ALA A 399 7.01 0.52 4.70
N HIS A 400 6.71 0.96 5.93
CA HIS A 400 5.87 2.12 6.19
C HIS A 400 6.64 3.42 6.49
N GLY A 401 7.98 3.39 6.52
CA GLY A 401 8.80 4.58 6.77
C GLY A 401 8.69 5.13 8.19
N HIS A 402 8.44 4.28 9.20
CA HIS A 402 8.29 4.67 10.60
C HIS A 402 9.65 4.64 11.34
N ASP A 403 10.55 5.56 10.98
CA ASP A 403 11.95 5.55 11.46
C ASP A 403 12.09 5.73 12.98
N ALA A 404 11.21 6.51 13.62
CA ALA A 404 11.23 6.71 15.07
C ALA A 404 10.87 5.43 15.83
N GLU A 405 9.84 4.73 15.39
CA GLU A 405 9.41 3.44 15.91
C GLU A 405 10.43 2.35 15.57
N LEU A 406 11.05 2.41 14.39
CA LEU A 406 12.11 1.49 13.97
C LEU A 406 13.29 1.55 14.94
N ALA A 407 13.76 2.73 15.34
CA ALA A 407 14.83 2.89 16.33
C ALA A 407 14.51 2.19 17.65
N MET A 408 13.29 2.35 18.15
CA MET A 408 12.82 1.68 19.36
C MET A 408 12.79 0.14 19.18
N HIS A 409 12.29 -0.32 18.05
CA HIS A 409 12.17 -1.76 17.77
C HIS A 409 13.50 -2.43 17.43
N VAL A 410 14.53 -1.71 16.99
CA VAL A 410 15.91 -2.23 16.90
C VAL A 410 16.43 -2.57 18.29
N ARG A 411 16.26 -1.68 19.31
CA ARG A 411 16.60 -2.01 20.70
C ARG A 411 15.80 -3.20 21.22
N ALA A 412 14.49 -3.23 20.96
CA ALA A 412 13.61 -4.33 21.35
C ALA A 412 14.01 -5.66 20.71
N ALA A 413 14.46 -5.66 19.46
CA ALA A 413 14.92 -6.85 18.76
C ALA A 413 16.15 -7.49 19.44
N LEU A 414 17.12 -6.66 19.89
CA LEU A 414 18.25 -7.13 20.68
C LEU A 414 17.77 -7.73 22.02
N THR A 415 16.84 -7.06 22.72
CA THR A 415 16.23 -7.56 23.97
C THR A 415 15.52 -8.90 23.75
N ASN A 416 14.89 -9.10 22.58
CA ASN A 416 14.20 -10.33 22.20
C ASN A 416 15.16 -11.41 21.65
N GLY A 417 16.48 -11.17 21.69
CA GLY A 417 17.52 -12.15 21.39
C GLY A 417 17.99 -12.20 19.93
N LEU A 418 17.66 -11.21 19.09
CA LEU A 418 18.35 -11.06 17.79
C LEU A 418 19.75 -10.49 18.03
N THR A 419 20.72 -10.93 17.21
CA THR A 419 22.04 -10.31 17.14
C THR A 419 22.04 -9.11 16.20
N ARG A 420 23.07 -8.29 16.22
CA ARG A 420 23.23 -7.16 15.28
C ARG A 420 23.34 -7.64 13.84
N GLU A 421 23.99 -8.78 13.63
CA GLU A 421 24.12 -9.43 12.33
C GLU A 421 22.74 -9.89 11.80
N GLU A 422 21.94 -10.54 12.65
CA GLU A 422 20.59 -10.98 12.27
C GLU A 422 19.65 -9.79 11.97
N ILE A 423 19.76 -8.71 12.72
CA ILE A 423 19.06 -7.45 12.40
C ILE A 423 19.54 -6.95 11.03
N GLY A 424 20.85 -6.95 10.77
CA GLY A 424 21.40 -6.59 9.46
C GLY A 424 20.81 -7.41 8.32
N GLU A 425 20.65 -8.73 8.48
CA GLU A 425 20.02 -9.61 7.49
C GLU A 425 18.53 -9.27 7.27
N VAL A 426 17.78 -8.94 8.33
CA VAL A 426 16.39 -8.48 8.20
C VAL A 426 16.29 -7.17 7.40
N LEU A 427 17.20 -6.22 7.65
CA LEU A 427 17.26 -4.96 6.92
C LEU A 427 17.67 -5.18 5.46
N LEU A 428 18.63 -6.07 5.20
CA LEU A 428 19.08 -6.44 3.86
C LEU A 428 17.97 -7.13 3.07
N GLN A 429 17.27 -8.10 3.68
CA GLN A 429 16.10 -8.74 3.08
C GLN A 429 15.01 -7.72 2.76
N SER A 430 14.79 -6.75 3.65
CA SER A 430 13.81 -5.67 3.45
C SER A 430 14.17 -4.77 2.26
N ALA A 431 15.45 -4.63 1.90
CA ALA A 431 15.89 -3.84 0.72
C ALA A 431 15.29 -4.38 -0.59
N ILE A 432 15.09 -5.69 -0.69
CA ILE A 432 14.53 -6.33 -1.88
C ILE A 432 13.03 -6.02 -2.03
N TYR A 433 12.30 -5.96 -0.91
CA TYR A 433 10.83 -5.83 -0.91
C TYR A 433 10.35 -4.39 -0.65
N CYS A 434 11.14 -3.59 0.09
CA CYS A 434 10.79 -2.21 0.44
C CYS A 434 11.60 -1.16 -0.36
N GLY A 435 12.60 -1.61 -1.12
CA GLY A 435 13.48 -0.77 -1.93
C GLY A 435 14.72 -0.29 -1.18
N VAL A 436 15.81 -0.07 -1.92
CA VAL A 436 17.11 0.34 -1.40
C VAL A 436 17.08 1.64 -0.58
N PRO A 437 16.34 2.69 -0.97
CA PRO A 437 16.26 3.92 -0.16
C PRO A 437 15.70 3.69 1.26
N ALA A 438 14.64 2.90 1.39
CA ALA A 438 14.06 2.56 2.68
C ALA A 438 15.03 1.75 3.56
N ALA A 439 15.73 0.79 2.96
CA ALA A 439 16.76 0.03 3.65
C ALA A 439 17.94 0.90 4.08
N ASN A 440 18.42 1.84 3.25
CA ASN A 440 19.47 2.78 3.64
C ASN A 440 19.11 3.60 4.88
N SER A 441 17.88 4.13 4.95
CA SER A 441 17.36 4.83 6.14
C SER A 441 17.32 3.91 7.35
N ALA A 442 16.91 2.65 7.15
CA ALA A 442 16.82 1.65 8.20
C ALA A 442 18.22 1.26 8.75
N PHE A 443 19.21 1.04 7.87
CA PHE A 443 20.59 0.79 8.27
C PHE A 443 21.18 1.96 9.03
N ALA A 444 20.98 3.20 8.58
CA ALA A 444 21.42 4.40 9.28
C ALA A 444 20.79 4.52 10.67
N THR A 445 19.49 4.21 10.79
CA THR A 445 18.76 4.21 12.06
C THR A 445 19.27 3.12 12.99
N ALA A 446 19.50 1.90 12.49
CA ALA A 446 20.02 0.79 13.30
C ALA A 446 21.45 1.08 13.77
N GLN A 447 22.33 1.59 12.91
CA GLN A 447 23.71 1.95 13.28
C GLN A 447 23.72 2.99 14.40
N ARG A 448 22.93 4.06 14.27
CA ARG A 448 22.81 5.07 15.33
C ARG A 448 22.35 4.46 16.66
N VAL A 449 21.40 3.52 16.65
CA VAL A 449 20.94 2.82 17.86
C VAL A 449 22.05 1.96 18.45
N PHE A 450 22.84 1.28 17.63
CA PHE A 450 23.99 0.48 18.11
C PHE A 450 25.07 1.36 18.72
N ASP A 451 25.39 2.51 18.11
CA ASP A 451 26.35 3.48 18.65
C ASP A 451 25.86 4.05 19.99
N GLU A 452 24.56 4.33 20.14
CA GLU A 452 23.98 4.76 21.42
C GLU A 452 24.11 3.68 22.50
N ILE A 453 23.82 2.42 22.18
CA ILE A 453 23.97 1.28 23.10
C ILE A 453 25.42 1.10 23.52
N ASP A 454 26.36 1.22 22.60
CA ASP A 454 27.80 1.09 22.89
C ASP A 454 28.30 2.24 23.78
N ALA A 455 27.74 3.44 23.61
CA ALA A 455 28.04 4.60 24.45
C ALA A 455 27.41 4.52 25.87
N GLU A 456 26.26 3.85 25.99
CA GLU A 456 25.59 3.62 27.29
C GLU A 456 26.40 2.65 28.21
N GLY A 457 27.31 1.85 27.63
CA GLY A 457 28.12 0.85 28.32
C GLY A 457 27.34 -0.40 28.75
N PRO A 458 27.99 -1.45 29.27
CA PRO A 458 27.29 -2.65 29.69
C PRO A 458 26.35 -2.32 30.86
N ALA A 459 25.04 -2.46 30.65
CA ALA A 459 24.05 -2.36 31.73
C ALA A 459 24.44 -3.36 32.82
N ALA A 460 24.51 -2.91 34.09
CA ALA A 460 24.78 -3.77 35.23
C ALA A 460 23.79 -4.94 35.20
N ALA A 461 24.31 -6.16 35.02
CA ALA A 461 23.49 -7.36 35.02
C ALA A 461 22.68 -7.44 36.32
N PRO A 462 21.37 -7.72 36.27
CA PRO A 462 20.61 -7.95 37.49
C PRO A 462 21.21 -9.12 38.26
N PRO A 463 21.21 -9.10 39.60
CA PRO A 463 21.77 -10.17 40.42
C PRO A 463 21.09 -11.49 40.05
N ARG A 464 21.91 -12.48 39.69
CA ARG A 464 21.43 -13.85 39.49
C ARG A 464 20.89 -14.33 40.82
N THR A 465 19.59 -14.51 40.91
CA THR A 465 18.99 -15.34 41.97
C THR A 465 19.29 -16.78 41.57
N ASP A 466 20.17 -17.41 42.32
CA ASP A 466 20.41 -18.84 42.29
C ASP A 466 19.11 -19.57 42.66
N ALA A 467 18.36 -19.96 41.66
CA ALA A 467 17.27 -20.92 41.80
C ALA A 467 17.88 -22.29 41.55
N GLU A 468 17.91 -23.07 42.60
CA GLU A 468 18.40 -24.43 42.69
C GLU A 468 17.94 -25.30 41.52
N HIS A 469 18.91 -25.89 40.81
CA HIS A 469 18.67 -26.99 39.89
C HIS A 469 18.22 -28.23 40.69
N PRO A 470 17.11 -28.87 40.36
CA PRO A 470 16.90 -30.27 40.81
C PRO A 470 17.84 -31.17 40.04
N THR A 471 18.73 -31.82 40.82
CA THR A 471 19.64 -32.88 40.37
C THR A 471 18.85 -34.03 39.76
N HIS A 472 18.95 -34.23 38.46
CA HIS A 472 18.51 -35.46 37.83
C HIS A 472 19.52 -36.58 38.09
N THR A 473 19.14 -37.52 38.94
CA THR A 473 19.83 -38.81 39.14
C THR A 473 19.45 -39.73 37.95
N PRO A 474 20.42 -40.31 37.24
CA PRO A 474 20.12 -41.27 36.18
C PRO A 474 19.61 -42.61 36.77
N PRO A 475 18.64 -43.29 36.14
CA PRO A 475 18.18 -44.58 36.61
C PRO A 475 19.23 -45.68 36.37
N GLN A 476 19.48 -46.47 37.42
CA GLN A 476 20.36 -47.63 37.43
C GLN A 476 19.84 -48.71 36.51
N ALA A 477 20.77 -49.32 35.77
CA ALA A 477 20.55 -50.52 34.97
C ALA A 477 20.31 -51.74 35.87
N ASN A 478 19.30 -52.55 35.54
CA ASN A 478 19.06 -53.87 36.12
C ASN A 478 19.39 -54.92 35.07
N PRO A 479 20.30 -55.87 35.37
CA PRO A 479 20.65 -56.95 34.44
C PRO A 479 19.84 -58.18 34.72
N GLN A 480 19.25 -58.82 33.71
CA GLN A 480 19.07 -60.26 33.64
C GLN A 480 18.64 -60.73 32.23
N HIS A 481 19.51 -61.48 31.61
CA HIS A 481 19.29 -62.46 30.52
C HIS A 481 18.46 -63.63 31.00
N PRO A 482 17.95 -64.64 30.17
CA PRO A 482 18.71 -65.20 29.06
C PRO A 482 17.90 -65.55 27.77
N THR A 483 18.69 -65.62 26.68
CA THR A 483 18.70 -66.61 25.58
C THR A 483 17.44 -67.41 25.22
N ASP A 484 17.05 -67.39 23.94
CA ASP A 484 17.00 -68.53 23.05
C ASP A 484 16.75 -68.10 21.58
N ALA A 485 17.58 -68.60 20.69
CA ALA A 485 17.41 -68.67 19.24
C ALA A 485 17.24 -70.21 18.89
N PRO A 486 17.09 -70.63 17.65
CA PRO A 486 16.53 -70.10 16.40
C PRO A 486 15.54 -71.07 15.71
N GLY A 487 14.96 -70.71 14.57
CA GLY A 487 14.21 -71.65 13.68
C GLY A 487 13.75 -70.86 12.44
N GLU A 488 14.49 -70.99 11.41
CA GLU A 488 14.38 -71.67 10.13
C GLU A 488 13.04 -71.57 9.40
N VAL A 489 13.14 -70.93 8.21
CA VAL A 489 12.72 -71.41 6.87
C VAL A 489 11.23 -71.70 6.64
N ASP A 490 10.56 -71.00 5.74
CA ASP A 490 10.21 -71.61 4.46
C ASP A 490 9.66 -70.55 3.42
N THR A 491 10.04 -70.87 2.22
CA THR A 491 9.69 -70.29 0.91
C THR A 491 8.27 -70.66 0.46
N ALA A 492 7.65 -69.83 -0.35
CA ALA A 492 6.93 -70.17 -1.61
C ALA A 492 6.05 -68.97 -2.00
N SER A 493 6.36 -68.21 -3.07
CA SER A 493 5.93 -68.39 -4.49
C SER A 493 4.42 -68.60 -4.69
N HIS A 494 3.86 -67.71 -5.45
CA HIS A 494 2.97 -67.85 -6.62
C HIS A 494 2.15 -66.57 -6.75
N SER A 495 2.40 -65.74 -7.76
CA SER A 495 1.84 -65.78 -9.15
C SER A 495 0.35 -65.41 -9.23
N ASP A 496 0.15 -64.47 -9.97
CA ASP A 496 -0.76 -64.36 -11.12
C ASP A 496 -2.12 -63.66 -11.01
N THR A 497 -2.25 -62.81 -11.95
CA THR A 497 -3.36 -62.47 -12.87
C THR A 497 -4.51 -61.57 -12.45
N ASP A 498 -4.58 -60.54 -13.30
CA ASP A 498 -5.75 -60.00 -14.04
C ASP A 498 -7.01 -59.51 -13.29
N LYS A 499 -7.24 -58.28 -13.35
CA LYS A 499 -8.16 -57.60 -14.29
C LYS A 499 -8.11 -56.09 -14.15
#